data_30813f6720fc8757b3fa811d6d08b77c
#
_entry.id   30813f6720fc8757b3fa811d6d08b77c
#
_cell.length_a   1.000
_cell.length_b   1.000
_cell.length_c   1.000
_cell.angle_alpha   90.00
_cell.angle_beta   90.00
_cell.angle_gamma   90.00
#
_symmetry.space_group_name_H-M   'P 1'
#
loop_
_entity.id
_entity.type
_entity.pdbx_description
1 polymer ?
#
loop_
_entity_poly.entity_id
_entity_poly.type
_entity_poly.pdbx_seq_one_letter_code
_entity_poly.pdbx_strand_id
1 'polypeptide(L)' 'MTAILKVDTIQDTAGNNIINESSNTITIGASGDTTNIVGTLQNNGS' A
#
# COMPACT_ATOMS: atom_id res chain seq x y z
N MET A 1 -6.11 22.86 8.20
CA MET A 1 -4.72 22.63 7.75
C MET A 1 -4.57 21.17 7.38
N THR A 2 -3.92 20.89 6.28
CA THR A 2 -3.76 19.52 5.76
C THR A 2 -2.33 19.06 5.98
N ALA A 3 -2.16 17.90 6.61
CA ALA A 3 -0.86 17.28 6.77
C ALA A 3 -0.68 16.22 5.68
N ILE A 4 0.48 16.24 5.02
CA ILE A 4 0.79 15.32 3.94
C ILE A 4 2.12 14.63 4.25
N LEU A 5 2.13 13.30 4.15
CA LEU A 5 3.36 12.52 4.22
C LEU A 5 3.71 12.06 2.82
N LYS A 6 4.83 12.55 2.30
CA LYS A 6 5.26 12.25 0.93
C LYS A 6 6.36 11.21 0.97
N VAL A 7 5.99 9.95 0.69
CA VAL A 7 6.93 8.83 0.65
C VAL A 7 6.58 7.95 -0.54
N ASP A 8 7.55 7.24 -1.05
CA ASP A 8 7.33 6.29 -2.14
C ASP A 8 7.15 4.88 -1.62
N THR A 9 7.73 4.58 -0.46
CA THR A 9 7.72 3.22 0.08
C THR A 9 7.45 3.27 1.58
N ILE A 10 6.54 2.41 2.02
CA ILE A 10 6.27 2.17 3.44
C ILE A 10 6.63 0.72 3.71
N GLN A 11 7.50 0.50 4.70
CA GLN A 11 8.01 -0.83 5.04
C GLN A 11 7.80 -1.13 6.51
N ASP A 12 7.78 -2.43 6.84
CA ASP A 12 7.79 -2.83 8.24
C ASP A 12 9.22 -2.73 8.80
N THR A 13 9.39 -3.10 10.07
CA THR A 13 10.69 -2.96 10.72
C THR A 13 11.74 -3.92 10.18
N ALA A 14 11.33 -4.97 9.49
CA ALA A 14 12.25 -5.94 8.88
C ALA A 14 12.59 -5.58 7.43
N GLY A 15 12.05 -4.48 6.90
CA GLY A 15 12.35 -4.05 5.55
C GLY A 15 11.43 -4.64 4.48
N ASN A 16 10.33 -5.28 4.89
CA ASN A 16 9.37 -5.84 3.94
C ASN A 16 8.41 -4.76 3.48
N ASN A 17 8.02 -4.82 2.20
CA ASN A 17 7.14 -3.81 1.62
C ASN A 17 5.74 -3.90 2.19
N ILE A 18 5.21 -2.75 2.65
CA ILE A 18 3.80 -2.61 2.99
C ILE A 18 3.06 -1.99 1.82
N ILE A 19 3.49 -0.80 1.39
CA ILE A 19 2.91 -0.10 0.25
C ILE A 19 4.06 0.58 -0.48
N ASN A 20 4.05 0.48 -1.81
CA ASN A 20 5.00 1.26 -2.57
C ASN A 20 4.35 1.79 -3.84
N GLU A 21 4.87 2.90 -4.35
CA GLU A 21 4.40 3.52 -5.58
C GLU A 21 5.58 3.62 -6.54
N SER A 22 5.39 3.20 -7.77
CA SER A 22 6.41 3.27 -8.81
C SER A 22 5.71 3.38 -10.16
N SER A 23 6.06 4.43 -10.93
CA SER A 23 5.53 4.65 -12.28
C SER A 23 3.99 4.57 -12.32
N ASN A 24 3.34 5.22 -11.35
CA ASN A 24 1.88 5.26 -11.22
C ASN A 24 1.26 3.91 -10.90
N THR A 25 2.05 2.96 -10.42
CA THR A 25 1.56 1.68 -9.93
C THR A 25 1.70 1.65 -8.42
N ILE A 26 0.60 1.40 -7.73
CA ILE A 26 0.60 1.26 -6.27
C ILE A 26 0.57 -0.22 -5.95
N THR A 27 1.59 -0.68 -5.22
CA THR A 27 1.72 -2.08 -4.85
C THR A 27 1.55 -2.22 -3.35
N ILE A 28 0.64 -3.08 -2.92
CA ILE A 28 0.41 -3.38 -1.51
C ILE A 28 0.94 -4.78 -1.24
N GLY A 29 1.96 -4.86 -0.36
CA GLY A 29 2.57 -6.14 -0.01
C GLY A 29 3.60 -6.58 -1.01
N ALA A 30 3.85 -7.88 -1.06
CA ALA A 30 4.85 -8.48 -1.94
C ALA A 30 4.46 -9.92 -2.23
N SER A 31 5.16 -10.54 -3.19
CA SER A 31 4.96 -11.95 -3.51
C SER A 31 5.16 -12.80 -2.26
N GLY A 32 4.20 -13.67 -1.98
CA GLY A 32 4.23 -14.50 -0.79
C GLY A 32 3.54 -13.91 0.41
N ASP A 33 3.20 -12.62 0.37
CA ASP A 33 2.48 -11.98 1.45
C ASP A 33 0.98 -12.28 1.38
N THR A 34 0.31 -12.13 2.50
CA THR A 34 -1.14 -12.19 2.57
C THR A 34 -1.65 -10.79 2.89
N THR A 35 -2.54 -10.27 2.06
CA THR A 35 -3.19 -8.99 2.31
C THR A 35 -4.63 -9.27 2.73
N ASN A 36 -4.95 -8.88 3.97
CA ASN A 36 -6.28 -9.12 4.53
C ASN A 36 -7.04 -7.81 4.58
N ILE A 37 -8.09 -7.70 3.79
CA ILE A 37 -8.95 -6.52 3.75
C ILE A 37 -10.21 -6.83 4.55
N VAL A 38 -10.40 -6.09 5.65
CA VAL A 38 -11.61 -6.20 6.45
C VAL A 38 -12.57 -5.12 5.99
N GLY A 39 -13.72 -5.53 5.49
CA GLY A 39 -14.68 -4.58 4.93
C GLY A 39 -14.83 -4.77 3.43
N THR A 40 -15.33 -3.74 2.78
CA THR A 40 -15.61 -3.79 1.35
C THR A 40 -14.43 -3.29 0.54
N LEU A 41 -13.98 -4.08 -0.41
CA LEU A 41 -12.96 -3.68 -1.37
C LEU A 41 -13.67 -3.21 -2.64
N GLN A 42 -13.32 -2.02 -3.11
CA GLN A 42 -13.96 -1.44 -4.29
C GLN A 42 -12.91 -1.12 -5.36
N ASN A 43 -13.33 -1.27 -6.59
CA ASN A 43 -12.56 -0.83 -7.75
C ASN A 43 -13.38 0.22 -8.47
N ASN A 44 -12.99 1.51 -8.28
CA ASN A 44 -13.68 2.65 -8.87
C ASN A 44 -15.17 2.64 -8.55
N GLY A 45 -15.49 2.38 -7.28
CA GLY A 45 -16.87 2.42 -6.80
C GLY A 45 -17.66 1.14 -6.98
N SER A 46 -17.03 0.07 -7.43
CA SER A 46 -17.74 -1.20 -7.64
C SER A 46 -16.93 -2.40 -7.24
#